data_ba580bce488117b2f73a893bf76e11cb
#
_entry.id   ba580bce488117b2f73a893bf76e11cb
#
_cell.length_a   1.000
_cell.length_b   1.000
_cell.length_c   1.000
_cell.angle_alpha   90.00
_cell.angle_beta   90.00
_cell.angle_gamma   90.00
#
_symmetry.space_group_name_H-M   'P 1'
#
loop_
_entity.id
_entity.type
_entity.pdbx_description
1 polymer ?
#
loop_
_entity_poly.entity_id
_entity_poly.type
_entity_poly.pdbx_seq_one_letter_code
_entity_poly.pdbx_strand_id
1 'polypeptide(L)'
;RFTMAAMASPGRDVKLAEERIEGYRNFTNKIWNAARFLLMHLDGERAEVPAAQRSFPDRWILSRLTATIGTVTQELEQYRFDRASSAIYQFIWHEYCDKYIEMIKPTLKDQASEQAKSTRQTLAETFETMMRLLHPFMPFISEEIWQTLPHEGASIVRKPYPTVRADWDSQEAEQEFSLLEECRGLMN
;
A
#
# COMPACT_ATOMS: atom_id res chain seq x y z
N ARG A 1 -1.42 -10.07 16.33
CA ARG A 1 -0.23 -10.46 15.55
C ARG A 1 0.59 -9.24 15.12
N PHE A 2 0.01 -8.28 14.42
CA PHE A 2 0.73 -7.08 13.95
C PHE A 2 1.39 -6.33 15.11
N THR A 3 0.67 -6.09 16.20
CA THR A 3 1.20 -5.46 17.43
C THR A 3 2.45 -6.17 17.94
N MET A 4 2.40 -7.50 18.02
CA MET A 4 3.53 -8.30 18.47
C MET A 4 4.73 -8.18 17.54
N ALA A 5 4.51 -8.28 16.23
CA ALA A 5 5.57 -8.12 15.23
C ALA A 5 6.21 -6.73 15.29
N ALA A 6 5.39 -5.68 15.39
CA ALA A 6 5.86 -4.29 15.46
C ALA A 6 6.64 -3.94 16.74
N MET A 7 6.47 -4.75 17.80
CA MET A 7 7.15 -4.55 19.07
C MET A 7 8.32 -5.52 19.30
N ALA A 8 8.46 -6.55 18.46
CA ALA A 8 9.44 -7.62 18.62
C ALA A 8 10.85 -7.18 18.20
N SER A 9 11.45 -6.25 18.94
CA SER A 9 12.87 -5.92 18.79
C SER A 9 13.74 -7.01 19.39
N PRO A 10 14.80 -7.48 18.71
CA PRO A 10 15.72 -8.48 19.24
C PRO A 10 16.29 -8.09 20.61
N GLY A 11 16.26 -9.01 21.57
CA GLY A 11 16.87 -8.84 22.88
C GLY A 11 16.10 -7.95 23.87
N ARG A 12 14.84 -7.61 23.61
CA ARG A 12 13.99 -6.86 24.53
C ARG A 12 12.68 -7.59 24.83
N ASP A 13 12.27 -7.58 26.08
CA ASP A 13 10.94 -8.03 26.48
C ASP A 13 9.87 -7.09 25.96
N VAL A 14 8.81 -7.66 25.39
CA VAL A 14 7.69 -6.91 24.87
C VAL A 14 6.66 -6.68 25.97
N LYS A 15 6.55 -5.45 26.45
CA LYS A 15 5.42 -5.04 27.32
C LYS A 15 4.23 -4.70 26.43
N LEU A 16 3.23 -5.56 26.46
CA LEU A 16 1.99 -5.33 25.73
C LEU A 16 1.15 -4.26 26.47
N ALA A 17 1.07 -3.07 25.89
CA ALA A 17 0.20 -2.00 26.38
C ALA A 17 -1.11 -2.00 25.59
N GLU A 18 -2.23 -1.85 26.28
CA GLU A 18 -3.59 -1.88 25.71
C GLU A 18 -3.78 -0.75 24.68
N GLU A 19 -3.24 0.43 24.95
CA GLU A 19 -3.24 1.59 24.04
C GLU A 19 -2.59 1.31 22.67
N ARG A 20 -1.56 0.47 22.63
CA ARG A 20 -0.93 0.07 21.37
C ARG A 20 -1.79 -0.88 20.55
N ILE A 21 -2.56 -1.74 21.19
CA ILE A 21 -3.53 -2.62 20.54
C ILE A 21 -4.63 -1.76 19.90
N GLU A 22 -5.09 -0.72 20.59
CA GLU A 22 -6.07 0.24 20.08
C GLU A 22 -5.55 1.01 18.85
N GLY A 23 -4.30 1.45 18.86
CA GLY A 23 -3.65 2.08 17.71
C GLY A 23 -3.70 1.20 16.47
N TYR A 24 -3.40 -0.09 16.59
CA TYR A 24 -3.46 -1.03 15.46
C TYR A 24 -4.89 -1.44 15.07
N ARG A 25 -5.89 -1.28 15.94
CA ARG A 25 -7.30 -1.35 15.58
C ARG A 25 -7.67 -0.23 14.61
N ASN A 26 -7.20 0.98 14.86
CA ASN A 26 -7.40 2.12 13.95
C ASN A 26 -6.74 1.87 12.58
N PHE A 27 -5.57 1.23 12.58
CA PHE A 27 -4.91 0.80 11.34
C PHE A 27 -5.76 -0.20 10.55
N THR A 28 -6.33 -1.19 11.21
CA THR A 28 -7.26 -2.15 10.60
C THR A 28 -8.47 -1.45 9.97
N ASN A 29 -9.07 -0.50 10.69
CA ASN A 29 -10.20 0.29 10.19
C ASN A 29 -9.80 1.14 8.96
N LYS A 30 -8.59 1.69 8.96
CA LYS A 30 -8.09 2.48 7.83
C LYS A 30 -7.91 1.63 6.57
N ILE A 31 -7.35 0.43 6.70
CA ILE A 31 -7.22 -0.54 5.60
C ILE A 31 -8.61 -0.90 5.06
N TRP A 32 -9.56 -1.20 5.93
CA TRP A 32 -10.93 -1.52 5.55
C TRP A 32 -11.62 -0.39 4.79
N ASN A 33 -11.46 0.85 5.24
CA ASN A 33 -12.01 2.01 4.55
C ASN A 33 -11.35 2.24 3.18
N ALA A 34 -10.05 2.02 3.07
CA ALA A 34 -9.34 2.06 1.79
C ALA A 34 -9.83 0.98 0.83
N ALA A 35 -10.09 -0.24 1.32
CA ALA A 35 -10.70 -1.32 0.54
C ALA A 35 -12.10 -0.92 0.02
N ARG A 36 -12.94 -0.34 0.88
CA ARG A 36 -14.27 0.16 0.47
C ARG A 36 -14.16 1.25 -0.60
N PHE A 37 -13.21 2.17 -0.45
CA PHE A 37 -12.95 3.20 -1.46
C PHE A 37 -12.56 2.58 -2.81
N LEU A 38 -11.65 1.61 -2.80
CA LEU A 38 -11.28 0.87 -4.00
C LEU A 38 -12.50 0.20 -4.65
N LEU A 39 -13.28 -0.58 -3.87
CA LEU A 39 -14.43 -1.33 -4.38
C LEU A 39 -15.51 -0.43 -5.00
N MET A 40 -15.68 0.80 -4.52
CA MET A 40 -16.60 1.77 -5.11
C MET A 40 -16.15 2.28 -6.50
N HIS A 41 -14.87 2.13 -6.83
CA HIS A 41 -14.30 2.62 -8.08
C HIS A 41 -13.93 1.50 -9.05
N LEU A 42 -13.99 0.22 -8.65
CA LEU A 42 -13.75 -0.90 -9.55
C LEU A 42 -14.93 -1.07 -10.52
N ASP A 43 -14.62 -1.10 -11.82
CA ASP A 43 -15.59 -1.30 -12.90
C ASP A 43 -15.45 -2.66 -13.60
N GLY A 44 -14.57 -3.52 -13.10
CA GLY A 44 -14.32 -4.86 -13.64
C GLY A 44 -13.44 -4.91 -14.90
N GLU A 45 -13.12 -3.78 -15.50
CA GLU A 45 -12.19 -3.72 -16.63
C GLU A 45 -10.74 -3.79 -16.13
N ARG A 46 -9.98 -4.76 -16.65
CA ARG A 46 -8.52 -4.83 -16.48
C ARG A 46 -7.88 -4.36 -17.78
N ALA A 47 -7.34 -3.16 -17.80
CA ALA A 47 -6.48 -2.69 -18.86
C ALA A 47 -5.02 -2.75 -18.39
N GLU A 48 -4.11 -3.39 -19.12
CA GLU A 48 -2.68 -3.28 -18.82
C GLU A 48 -2.18 -1.93 -19.32
N VAL A 49 -1.94 -1.00 -18.40
CA VAL A 49 -1.35 0.29 -18.69
C VAL A 49 0.13 0.27 -18.32
N PRO A 50 1.04 0.47 -19.30
CA PRO A 50 2.47 0.58 -19.01
C PRO A 50 2.76 1.66 -17.98
N ALA A 51 3.71 1.43 -17.07
CA ALA A 51 4.04 2.36 -15.98
C ALA A 51 4.35 3.78 -16.49
N ALA A 52 5.06 3.90 -17.63
CA ALA A 52 5.40 5.18 -18.22
C ALA A 52 4.20 6.01 -18.74
N GLN A 53 3.05 5.38 -18.97
CA GLN A 53 1.83 6.06 -19.44
C GLN A 53 0.89 6.43 -18.28
N ARG A 54 1.24 6.07 -17.07
CA ARG A 54 0.46 6.37 -15.87
C ARG A 54 0.63 7.82 -15.43
N SER A 55 -0.37 8.35 -14.74
CA SER A 55 -0.30 9.70 -14.15
C SER A 55 0.85 9.83 -13.15
N PHE A 56 1.23 11.05 -12.84
CA PHE A 56 2.25 11.33 -11.83
C PHE A 56 1.94 10.64 -10.47
N PRO A 57 0.74 10.78 -9.86
CA PRO A 57 0.43 10.09 -8.61
C PRO A 57 0.53 8.56 -8.72
N ASP A 58 0.13 8.00 -9.86
CA ASP A 58 0.19 6.56 -10.12
C ASP A 58 1.63 6.06 -10.21
N ARG A 59 2.51 6.78 -10.91
CA ARG A 59 3.93 6.45 -10.99
C ARG A 59 4.59 6.56 -9.62
N TRP A 60 4.26 7.62 -8.89
CA TRP A 60 4.81 7.83 -7.56
C TRP A 60 4.47 6.70 -6.59
N ILE A 61 3.20 6.31 -6.49
CA ILE A 61 2.80 5.25 -5.54
C ILE A 61 3.40 3.89 -5.89
N LEU A 62 3.56 3.56 -7.19
CA LEU A 62 4.22 2.33 -7.62
C LEU A 62 5.71 2.34 -7.29
N SER A 63 6.39 3.46 -7.46
CA SER A 63 7.78 3.64 -7.05
C SER A 63 7.93 3.44 -5.53
N ARG A 64 7.07 4.05 -4.74
CA ARG A 64 7.04 3.86 -3.27
C ARG A 64 6.76 2.42 -2.86
N LEU A 65 5.84 1.75 -3.56
CA LEU A 65 5.51 0.36 -3.30
C LEU A 65 6.71 -0.57 -3.57
N THR A 66 7.37 -0.41 -4.72
CA THR A 66 8.52 -1.26 -5.04
C THR A 66 9.69 -1.04 -4.07
N ALA A 67 9.95 0.20 -3.65
CA ALA A 67 10.93 0.51 -2.62
C ALA A 67 10.55 -0.13 -1.26
N THR A 68 9.27 -0.07 -0.89
CA THR A 68 8.76 -0.69 0.34
C THR A 68 8.91 -2.21 0.31
N ILE A 69 8.61 -2.86 -0.83
CA ILE A 69 8.81 -4.31 -1.01
C ILE A 69 10.27 -4.67 -0.77
N GLY A 70 11.21 -3.91 -1.34
CA GLY A 70 12.66 -4.12 -1.14
C GLY A 70 13.05 -4.02 0.33
N THR A 71 12.61 -2.96 1.00
CA THR A 71 12.88 -2.75 2.43
C THR A 71 12.30 -3.88 3.28
N VAL A 72 11.04 -4.24 3.07
CA VAL A 72 10.37 -5.31 3.83
C VAL A 72 11.06 -6.65 3.63
N THR A 73 11.44 -6.99 2.40
CA THR A 73 12.16 -8.23 2.09
C THR A 73 13.50 -8.28 2.82
N GLN A 74 14.29 -7.21 2.74
CA GLN A 74 15.57 -7.12 3.42
C GLN A 74 15.44 -7.26 4.94
N GLU A 75 14.47 -6.59 5.55
CA GLU A 75 14.25 -6.65 7.00
C GLU A 75 13.75 -8.03 7.44
N LEU A 76 12.92 -8.71 6.63
CA LEU A 76 12.50 -10.09 6.89
C LEU A 76 13.66 -11.08 6.83
N GLU A 77 14.58 -10.94 5.86
CA GLU A 77 15.78 -11.75 5.75
C GLU A 77 16.71 -11.62 6.97
N GLN A 78 16.67 -10.44 7.63
CA GLN A 78 17.40 -10.16 8.85
C GLN A 78 16.61 -10.48 10.12
N TYR A 79 15.44 -11.10 10.00
CA TYR A 79 14.51 -11.36 11.13
C TYR A 79 14.08 -10.12 11.91
N ARG A 80 14.11 -8.95 11.26
CA ARG A 80 13.68 -7.66 11.84
C ARG A 80 12.20 -7.39 11.57
N PHE A 81 11.34 -8.19 12.18
CA PHE A 81 9.88 -8.09 12.03
C PHE A 81 9.32 -6.73 12.45
N ASP A 82 9.96 -6.08 13.43
CA ASP A 82 9.66 -4.74 13.89
C ASP A 82 9.83 -3.70 12.78
N ARG A 83 10.93 -3.76 12.04
CA ARG A 83 11.19 -2.84 10.94
C ARG A 83 10.35 -3.16 9.70
N ALA A 84 10.21 -4.44 9.37
CA ALA A 84 9.37 -4.87 8.26
C ALA A 84 7.92 -4.40 8.44
N SER A 85 7.32 -4.63 9.63
CA SER A 85 5.96 -4.19 9.91
C SER A 85 5.82 -2.66 9.97
N SER A 86 6.86 -1.95 10.46
CA SER A 86 6.89 -0.48 10.44
C SER A 86 6.90 0.07 9.02
N ALA A 87 7.70 -0.50 8.11
CA ALA A 87 7.75 -0.10 6.70
C ALA A 87 6.39 -0.30 6.02
N ILE A 88 5.73 -1.44 6.26
CA ILE A 88 4.38 -1.71 5.75
C ILE A 88 3.37 -0.69 6.30
N TYR A 89 3.42 -0.40 7.60
CA TYR A 89 2.54 0.57 8.24
C TYR A 89 2.70 1.96 7.63
N GLN A 90 3.96 2.45 7.49
CA GLN A 90 4.27 3.77 6.92
C GLN A 90 3.73 3.88 5.49
N PHE A 91 3.97 2.87 4.66
CA PHE A 91 3.46 2.85 3.29
C PHE A 91 1.93 2.89 3.25
N ILE A 92 1.26 1.98 3.96
CA ILE A 92 -0.21 1.87 3.92
C ILE A 92 -0.87 3.12 4.49
N TRP A 93 -0.44 3.56 5.68
CA TRP A 93 -1.09 4.66 6.36
C TRP A 93 -0.81 6.00 5.70
N HIS A 94 0.48 6.34 5.54
CA HIS A 94 0.86 7.70 5.15
C HIS A 94 0.99 7.88 3.65
N GLU A 95 1.52 6.91 2.92
CA GLU A 95 1.73 7.08 1.49
C GLU A 95 0.49 6.70 0.69
N TYR A 96 -0.07 5.52 0.93
CA TYR A 96 -1.24 5.07 0.18
C TYR A 96 -2.53 5.80 0.62
N CYS A 97 -2.88 5.73 1.91
CA CYS A 97 -4.15 6.27 2.38
C CYS A 97 -4.17 7.80 2.49
N ASP A 98 -3.13 8.42 3.10
CA ASP A 98 -3.15 9.86 3.38
C ASP A 98 -2.76 10.72 2.18
N LYS A 99 -1.94 10.19 1.26
CA LYS A 99 -1.43 10.95 0.13
C LYS A 99 -2.01 10.47 -1.19
N TYR A 100 -1.74 9.23 -1.61
CA TYR A 100 -2.15 8.74 -2.92
C TYR A 100 -3.65 8.80 -3.15
N ILE A 101 -4.45 8.24 -2.23
CA ILE A 101 -5.93 8.28 -2.36
C ILE A 101 -6.41 9.72 -2.51
N GLU A 102 -5.88 10.68 -1.74
CA GLU A 102 -6.29 12.08 -1.84
C GLU A 102 -5.92 12.72 -3.19
N MET A 103 -4.73 12.41 -3.72
CA MET A 103 -4.27 12.93 -5.00
C MET A 103 -5.10 12.43 -6.19
N ILE A 104 -5.61 11.20 -6.14
CA ILE A 104 -6.36 10.61 -7.26
C ILE A 104 -7.86 10.89 -7.23
N LYS A 105 -8.42 11.38 -6.12
CA LYS A 105 -9.85 11.70 -6.03
C LYS A 105 -10.36 12.62 -7.14
N PRO A 106 -9.65 13.70 -7.54
CA PRO A 106 -10.09 14.54 -8.65
C PRO A 106 -10.18 13.76 -9.97
N THR A 107 -9.19 12.92 -10.27
CA THR A 107 -9.15 12.10 -11.49
C THR A 107 -10.31 11.11 -11.55
N LEU A 108 -10.67 10.50 -10.41
CA LEU A 108 -11.74 9.51 -10.34
C LEU A 108 -13.15 10.10 -10.44
N LYS A 109 -13.31 11.43 -10.40
CA LYS A 109 -14.62 12.09 -10.62
C LYS A 109 -15.12 11.95 -12.05
N ASP A 110 -14.21 12.01 -13.04
CA ASP A 110 -14.53 11.77 -14.45
C ASP A 110 -14.28 10.28 -14.76
N GLN A 111 -15.27 9.45 -14.42
CA GLN A 111 -15.17 7.99 -14.51
C GLN A 111 -14.94 7.48 -15.95
N ALA A 112 -15.31 8.25 -16.97
CA ALA A 112 -15.21 7.85 -18.36
C ALA A 112 -13.83 8.12 -18.98
N SER A 113 -12.99 8.94 -18.34
CA SER A 113 -11.68 9.30 -18.89
C SER A 113 -10.71 8.11 -18.88
N GLU A 114 -9.86 8.03 -19.92
CA GLU A 114 -8.79 7.01 -19.99
C GLU A 114 -7.83 7.11 -18.80
N GLN A 115 -7.61 8.32 -18.29
CA GLN A 115 -6.78 8.53 -17.11
C GLN A 115 -7.42 7.94 -15.86
N ALA A 116 -8.75 8.09 -15.68
CA ALA A 116 -9.44 7.47 -14.56
C ALA A 116 -9.39 5.94 -14.64
N LYS A 117 -9.48 5.35 -15.83
CA LYS A 117 -9.32 3.90 -16.03
C LYS A 117 -7.91 3.44 -15.62
N SER A 118 -6.87 4.14 -16.06
CA SER A 118 -5.48 3.87 -15.70
C SER A 118 -5.27 3.99 -14.17
N THR A 119 -5.82 5.03 -13.55
CA THR A 119 -5.70 5.27 -12.11
C THR A 119 -6.44 4.19 -11.31
N ARG A 120 -7.63 3.75 -11.73
CA ARG A 120 -8.35 2.64 -11.08
C ARG A 120 -7.55 1.35 -11.09
N GLN A 121 -6.89 1.08 -12.21
CA GLN A 121 -6.01 -0.09 -12.30
C GLN A 121 -4.82 0.01 -11.35
N THR A 122 -4.14 1.16 -11.32
CA THR A 122 -3.03 1.38 -10.39
C THR A 122 -3.48 1.26 -8.94
N LEU A 123 -4.65 1.82 -8.63
CA LEU A 123 -5.28 1.72 -7.31
C LEU A 123 -5.48 0.25 -6.89
N ALA A 124 -6.04 -0.58 -7.80
CA ALA A 124 -6.30 -1.99 -7.56
C ALA A 124 -5.00 -2.82 -7.47
N GLU A 125 -4.05 -2.61 -8.38
CA GLU A 125 -2.77 -3.32 -8.43
C GLU A 125 -1.93 -3.03 -7.18
N THR A 126 -1.85 -1.76 -6.78
CA THR A 126 -1.15 -1.34 -5.56
C THR A 126 -1.80 -1.97 -4.34
N PHE A 127 -3.12 -1.95 -4.26
CA PHE A 127 -3.86 -2.46 -3.10
C PHE A 127 -3.73 -3.99 -2.99
N GLU A 128 -3.86 -4.73 -4.08
CA GLU A 128 -3.70 -6.18 -4.10
C GLU A 128 -2.28 -6.58 -3.65
N THR A 129 -1.26 -5.92 -4.19
CA THR A 129 0.14 -6.17 -3.81
C THR A 129 0.39 -5.84 -2.34
N MET A 130 -0.20 -4.75 -1.85
CA MET A 130 -0.15 -4.34 -0.45
C MET A 130 -0.79 -5.37 0.48
N MET A 131 -1.90 -6.00 0.07
CA MET A 131 -2.53 -7.07 0.85
C MET A 131 -1.63 -8.30 0.94
N ARG A 132 -0.95 -8.70 -0.14
CA ARG A 132 0.03 -9.79 -0.09
C ARG A 132 1.22 -9.45 0.79
N LEU A 133 1.71 -8.21 0.75
CA LEU A 133 2.81 -7.74 1.60
C LEU A 133 2.44 -7.78 3.09
N LEU A 134 1.20 -7.42 3.40
CA LEU A 134 0.66 -7.38 4.77
C LEU A 134 0.28 -8.76 5.32
N HIS A 135 -0.03 -9.73 4.44
CA HIS A 135 -0.63 -11.00 4.83
C HIS A 135 0.10 -11.78 5.94
N PRO A 136 1.44 -11.88 5.98
CA PRO A 136 2.15 -12.56 7.06
C PRO A 136 1.88 -11.96 8.44
N PHE A 137 1.60 -10.67 8.51
CA PHE A 137 1.38 -9.92 9.75
C PHE A 137 -0.10 -9.84 10.16
N MET A 138 -1.00 -9.72 9.16
CA MET A 138 -2.45 -9.56 9.37
C MET A 138 -3.25 -10.49 8.44
N PRO A 139 -3.16 -11.83 8.62
CA PRO A 139 -3.68 -12.78 7.65
C PRO A 139 -5.21 -12.72 7.48
N PHE A 140 -5.96 -12.45 8.53
CA PHE A 140 -7.42 -12.50 8.46
C PHE A 140 -8.00 -11.35 7.64
N ILE A 141 -7.63 -10.11 7.94
CA ILE A 141 -8.14 -8.96 7.21
C ILE A 141 -7.64 -8.93 5.76
N SER A 142 -6.38 -9.28 5.52
CA SER A 142 -5.84 -9.31 4.17
C SER A 142 -6.48 -10.39 3.29
N GLU A 143 -6.78 -11.56 3.85
CA GLU A 143 -7.53 -12.59 3.14
C GLU A 143 -8.96 -12.14 2.85
N GLU A 144 -9.68 -11.65 3.87
CA GLU A 144 -11.08 -11.22 3.73
C GLU A 144 -11.24 -10.15 2.65
N ILE A 145 -10.36 -9.16 2.66
CA ILE A 145 -10.39 -8.10 1.64
C ILE A 145 -9.99 -8.66 0.28
N TRP A 146 -8.93 -9.47 0.21
CA TRP A 146 -8.42 -10.03 -1.04
C TRP A 146 -9.46 -10.87 -1.76
N GLN A 147 -10.32 -11.62 -1.03
CA GLN A 147 -11.43 -12.38 -1.57
C GLN A 147 -12.51 -11.50 -2.22
N THR A 148 -12.58 -10.22 -1.87
CA THR A 148 -13.51 -9.26 -2.48
C THR A 148 -12.95 -8.57 -3.73
N LEU A 149 -11.64 -8.66 -3.95
CA LEU A 149 -10.98 -8.06 -5.11
C LEU A 149 -11.04 -9.01 -6.31
N PRO A 150 -10.90 -8.50 -7.55
CA PRO A 150 -10.67 -9.35 -8.71
C PRO A 150 -9.35 -10.11 -8.54
N HIS A 151 -9.39 -11.42 -8.38
CA HIS A 151 -8.21 -12.25 -8.16
C HIS A 151 -8.32 -13.61 -8.85
N GLU A 152 -7.19 -14.30 -8.93
CA GLU A 152 -7.10 -15.71 -9.35
C GLU A 152 -6.60 -16.55 -8.19
N GLY A 153 -7.14 -17.76 -8.04
CA GLY A 153 -6.76 -18.71 -7.00
C GLY A 153 -7.69 -18.69 -5.79
N ALA A 154 -7.53 -19.67 -4.91
CA ALA A 154 -8.46 -19.92 -3.82
C ALA A 154 -8.15 -19.09 -2.55
N SER A 155 -6.91 -18.62 -2.39
CA SER A 155 -6.48 -17.88 -1.20
C SER A 155 -5.20 -17.09 -1.46
N ILE A 156 -5.08 -15.93 -0.83
CA ILE A 156 -3.90 -15.06 -0.88
C ILE A 156 -2.64 -15.77 -0.37
N VAL A 157 -2.78 -16.69 0.59
CA VAL A 157 -1.65 -17.43 1.16
C VAL A 157 -0.90 -18.28 0.13
N ARG A 158 -1.56 -18.64 -0.98
CA ARG A 158 -0.97 -19.41 -2.09
C ARG A 158 -0.33 -18.54 -3.16
N LYS A 159 -0.50 -17.23 -3.08
CA LYS A 159 0.11 -16.29 -4.02
C LYS A 159 1.59 -16.07 -3.67
N PRO A 160 2.46 -15.86 -4.68
CA PRO A 160 3.85 -15.51 -4.41
C PRO A 160 3.93 -14.21 -3.61
N TYR A 161 4.90 -14.15 -2.69
CA TYR A 161 5.18 -12.91 -1.97
C TYR A 161 5.63 -11.83 -2.97
N PRO A 162 5.27 -10.55 -2.75
CA PRO A 162 5.65 -9.49 -3.68
C PRO A 162 7.16 -9.37 -3.85
N THR A 163 7.60 -9.13 -5.07
CA THR A 163 9.00 -8.89 -5.43
C THR A 163 9.18 -7.49 -5.99
N VAL A 164 10.39 -6.95 -5.86
CA VAL A 164 10.76 -5.64 -6.42
C VAL A 164 10.52 -5.61 -7.93
N ARG A 165 9.88 -4.56 -8.40
CA ARG A 165 9.53 -4.31 -9.80
C ARG A 165 10.33 -3.11 -10.32
N ALA A 166 11.39 -3.36 -11.10
CA ALA A 166 12.22 -2.29 -11.65
C ALA A 166 11.46 -1.36 -12.61
N ASP A 167 10.42 -1.89 -13.28
CA ASP A 167 9.54 -1.12 -14.16
C ASP A 167 8.61 -0.15 -13.42
N TRP A 168 8.51 -0.26 -12.09
CA TRP A 168 7.76 0.65 -11.23
C TRP A 168 8.61 1.76 -10.61
N ASP A 169 9.93 1.63 -10.65
CA ASP A 169 10.82 2.65 -10.11
C ASP A 169 10.77 3.91 -10.97
N SER A 170 10.56 5.06 -10.35
CA SER A 170 10.48 6.37 -11.00
C SER A 170 11.09 7.47 -10.14
N GLN A 171 12.38 7.70 -10.31
CA GLN A 171 13.07 8.81 -9.64
C GLN A 171 12.47 10.17 -10.00
N GLU A 172 11.98 10.33 -11.23
CA GLU A 172 11.29 11.54 -11.67
C GLU A 172 10.04 11.82 -10.81
N ALA A 173 9.18 10.81 -10.62
CA ALA A 173 7.98 10.95 -9.79
C ALA A 173 8.32 11.19 -8.30
N GLU A 174 9.38 10.61 -7.80
CA GLU A 174 9.86 10.86 -6.42
C GLU A 174 10.34 12.31 -6.23
N GLN A 175 11.08 12.84 -7.19
CA GLN A 175 11.55 14.24 -7.17
C GLN A 175 10.39 15.22 -7.30
N GLU A 176 9.45 14.97 -8.23
CA GLU A 176 8.25 15.79 -8.40
C GLU A 176 7.41 15.82 -7.12
N PHE A 177 7.26 14.68 -6.44
CA PHE A 177 6.56 14.60 -5.18
C PHE A 177 7.27 15.39 -4.06
N SER A 178 8.60 15.29 -3.97
CA SER A 178 9.39 16.05 -3.00
C SER A 178 9.20 17.55 -3.17
N LEU A 179 9.21 18.04 -4.40
CA LEU A 179 8.95 19.46 -4.70
C LEU A 179 7.55 19.91 -4.29
N LEU A 180 6.55 19.07 -4.50
CA LEU A 180 5.16 19.35 -4.05
C LEU A 180 5.05 19.44 -2.52
N GLU A 181 5.71 18.55 -1.79
CA GLU A 181 5.74 18.58 -0.32
C GLU A 181 6.47 19.83 0.21
N GLU A 182 7.58 20.22 -0.40
CA GLU A 182 8.29 21.46 -0.06
C GLU A 182 7.43 22.70 -0.30
N CYS A 183 6.78 22.80 -1.45
CA CYS A 183 5.85 23.90 -1.75
C CYS A 183 4.70 23.98 -0.75
N ARG A 184 4.14 22.83 -0.35
CA ARG A 184 3.08 22.74 0.65
C ARG A 184 3.57 23.17 2.04
N GLY A 185 4.79 22.80 2.41
CA GLY A 185 5.43 23.21 3.68
C GLY A 185 5.69 24.71 3.78
N LEU A 186 5.91 25.38 2.64
CA LEU A 186 6.11 26.84 2.59
C LEU A 186 4.79 27.65 2.68
N MET A 187 3.64 27.01 2.46
CA MET A 187 2.32 27.65 2.51
C MET A 187 1.62 27.55 3.87
N ASN A 188 2.19 26.78 4.80
CA ASN A 188 1.69 26.60 6.18
C ASN A 188 2.59 27.33 7.18
#